data_01dce127744c1022cee43261bcd35762
#
_entry.id   01dce127744c1022cee43261bcd35762
#
_cell.length_a   1.000
_cell.length_b   1.000
_cell.length_c   1.000
_cell.angle_alpha   90.00
_cell.angle_beta   90.00
_cell.angle_gamma   90.00
#
_symmetry.space_group_name_H-M   'P 1'
#
loop_
_entity.id
_entity.type
_entity.pdbx_description
1 polymer ?
#
loop_
_entity_poly.entity_id
_entity_poly.type
_entity_poly.pdbx_seq_one_letter_code
_entity_poly.pdbx_strand_id
1 'polypeptide(L)'
;MSRSEVFSGGSRDRIPYAELQDCPDEKLVEEIHGGNADAFAVIFKRYHRLVHVTALNIVRDAGEAEDMTQTVFLEIYRHLRQFDPARGH
;
A
#
# COMPACT_ATOMS: atom_id res chain seq x y z
N MET A 1 15.45 3.97 -26.56
CA MET A 1 14.95 4.27 -26.33
C MET A 1 14.48 4.29 -25.96
N SER A 2 14.65 4.44 -25.68
CA SER A 2 14.19 4.61 -25.14
C SER A 2 13.45 4.74 -24.93
N ARG A 3 12.85 4.63 -24.93
CA ARG A 3 12.06 4.80 -24.66
C ARG A 3 11.51 4.82 -23.82
N SER A 4 11.58 4.47 -23.38
CA SER A 4 11.00 4.48 -22.52
C SER A 4 11.07 5.40 -21.63
N GLU A 5 11.85 5.89 -21.46
CA GLU A 5 11.95 6.79 -20.70
C GLU A 5 11.28 7.79 -20.96
N VAL A 6 11.08 7.80 -21.71
CA VAL A 6 10.50 8.67 -22.03
C VAL A 6 9.31 8.87 -21.46
N PHE A 7 8.62 8.46 -21.57
CA PHE A 7 7.57 8.68 -21.17
C PHE A 7 7.32 8.67 -20.02
N SER A 8 7.88 8.41 -19.68
CA SER A 8 7.67 8.35 -18.55
C SER A 8 8.00 9.45 -17.74
N GLY A 9 8.00 10.59 -18.10
CA GLY A 9 8.41 11.69 -17.34
C GLY A 9 7.92 11.67 -15.93
N GLY A 10 6.65 11.69 -15.73
CA GLY A 10 6.15 11.73 -14.39
C GLY A 10 6.39 10.47 -13.63
N SER A 11 6.43 9.37 -14.32
CA SER A 11 6.55 8.12 -13.63
C SER A 11 7.98 7.75 -13.29
N ARG A 12 8.94 8.51 -13.76
CA ARG A 12 10.30 8.15 -13.41
C ARG A 12 10.56 8.31 -11.92
N ASP A 13 9.73 9.06 -11.23
CA ASP A 13 9.85 9.18 -9.80
C ASP A 13 9.22 8.03 -9.06
N ARG A 14 8.54 7.16 -9.78
CA ARG A 14 7.88 6.02 -9.16
C ARG A 14 8.75 4.79 -9.27
N ILE A 15 8.79 4.05 -8.20
CA ILE A 15 9.47 2.78 -8.22
C ILE A 15 8.54 1.75 -8.86
N PRO A 16 9.02 1.00 -9.86
CA PRO A 16 8.16 -0.02 -10.48
C PRO A 16 7.71 -1.08 -9.49
N TYR A 17 6.55 -1.65 -9.75
CA TYR A 17 5.97 -2.62 -8.85
C TYR A 17 6.95 -3.75 -8.51
N ALA A 18 7.68 -4.24 -9.51
CA ALA A 18 8.59 -5.35 -9.27
C ALA A 18 9.66 -4.99 -8.24
N GLU A 19 10.11 -3.76 -8.25
CA GLU A 19 11.13 -3.32 -7.29
C GLU A 19 10.53 -2.99 -5.94
N LEU A 20 9.26 -2.58 -5.94
CA LEU A 20 8.61 -2.25 -4.68
C LEU A 20 8.55 -3.45 -3.74
N GLN A 21 8.50 -4.65 -4.31
CA GLN A 21 8.38 -5.84 -3.49
C GLN A 21 9.59 -6.07 -2.61
N ASP A 22 10.71 -5.46 -2.95
CA ASP A 22 11.93 -5.56 -2.16
C ASP A 22 12.13 -4.38 -1.22
N CYS A 23 11.23 -3.42 -1.24
CA CYS A 23 11.39 -2.22 -0.43
C CYS A 23 10.91 -2.44 1.00
N PRO A 24 11.56 -1.77 1.98
CA PRO A 24 11.04 -1.81 3.34
C PRO A 24 9.75 -1.00 3.43
N ASP A 25 9.01 -1.25 4.50
CA ASP A 25 7.71 -0.60 4.68
C ASP A 25 7.81 0.92 4.65
N GLU A 26 8.85 1.47 5.26
CA GLU A 26 9.01 2.93 5.28
C GLU A 26 9.09 3.50 3.87
N LYS A 27 9.81 2.80 3.01
CA LYS A 27 9.93 3.26 1.63
C LYS A 27 8.60 3.16 0.91
N LEU A 28 7.85 2.09 1.19
CA LEU A 28 6.53 1.94 0.58
C LEU A 28 5.60 3.06 1.01
N VAL A 29 5.66 3.45 2.28
CA VAL A 29 4.83 4.55 2.76
C VAL A 29 5.19 5.84 2.03
N GLU A 30 6.47 6.11 1.84
CA GLU A 30 6.89 7.28 1.08
C GLU A 30 6.32 7.26 -0.32
N GLU A 31 6.36 6.10 -0.96
CA GLU A 31 5.84 6.00 -2.32
C GLU A 31 4.33 6.24 -2.36
N ILE A 32 3.62 5.75 -1.35
CA ILE A 32 2.17 5.99 -1.29
C ILE A 32 1.90 7.48 -1.16
N HIS A 33 2.67 8.18 -0.34
CA HIS A 33 2.50 9.63 -0.20
C HIS A 33 2.74 10.34 -1.51
N GLY A 34 3.65 9.80 -2.32
CA GLY A 34 3.94 10.37 -3.63
C GLY A 34 2.94 10.00 -4.70
N GLY A 35 1.91 9.23 -4.35
CA GLY A 35 0.87 8.88 -5.29
C GLY A 35 1.07 7.53 -5.97
N ASN A 36 2.03 6.73 -5.51
CA ASN A 36 2.28 5.43 -6.12
C ASN A 36 1.40 4.38 -5.47
N ALA A 37 0.24 4.14 -6.06
CA ALA A 37 -0.71 3.18 -5.50
C ALA A 37 -0.18 1.76 -5.51
N ASP A 38 0.76 1.46 -6.39
CA ASP A 38 1.34 0.11 -6.41
C ASP A 38 2.06 -0.21 -5.12
N ALA A 39 2.59 0.81 -4.44
CA ALA A 39 3.24 0.58 -3.16
C ALA A 39 2.24 0.08 -2.13
N PHE A 40 1.00 0.58 -2.20
CA PHE A 40 -0.02 0.08 -1.29
C PHE A 40 -0.38 -1.36 -1.59
N ALA A 41 -0.37 -1.72 -2.88
CA ALA A 41 -0.64 -3.11 -3.24
C ALA A 41 0.37 -4.06 -2.61
N VAL A 42 1.63 -3.63 -2.51
CA VAL A 42 2.65 -4.44 -1.88
C VAL A 42 2.39 -4.57 -0.39
N ILE A 43 2.03 -3.46 0.26
CA ILE A 43 1.69 -3.50 1.68
C ILE A 43 0.49 -4.43 1.90
N PHE A 44 -0.51 -4.31 1.03
CA PHE A 44 -1.68 -5.17 1.14
C PHE A 44 -1.26 -6.64 1.06
N LYS A 45 -0.45 -7.01 0.11
CA LYS A 45 -0.01 -8.40 -0.03
C LYS A 45 0.76 -8.88 1.18
N ARG A 46 1.60 -8.01 1.74
CA ARG A 46 2.43 -8.40 2.88
C ARG A 46 1.59 -8.70 4.12
N TYR A 47 0.55 -7.93 4.33
CA TYR A 47 -0.18 -7.99 5.60
C TYR A 47 -1.58 -8.55 5.50
N HIS A 48 -2.06 -8.81 4.29
CA HIS A 48 -3.44 -9.28 4.12
C HIS A 48 -3.72 -10.52 4.94
N ARG A 49 -2.83 -11.49 4.87
CA ARG A 49 -3.08 -12.73 5.58
C ARG A 49 -3.13 -12.51 7.08
N LEU A 50 -2.21 -11.71 7.60
CA LEU A 50 -2.17 -11.44 9.02
C LEU A 50 -3.45 -10.76 9.48
N VAL A 51 -3.88 -9.73 8.74
CA VAL A 51 -5.09 -9.01 9.09
C VAL A 51 -6.30 -9.91 8.99
N HIS A 52 -6.37 -10.71 7.93
CA HIS A 52 -7.52 -11.59 7.73
C HIS A 52 -7.64 -12.64 8.82
N VAL A 53 -6.52 -13.28 9.17
CA VAL A 53 -6.53 -14.29 10.21
C VAL A 53 -6.93 -13.67 11.55
N THR A 54 -6.41 -12.48 11.84
CA THR A 54 -6.76 -11.79 13.06
C THR A 54 -8.25 -11.47 13.10
N ALA A 55 -8.76 -10.95 11.98
CA ALA A 55 -10.20 -10.64 11.91
C ALA A 55 -11.04 -11.88 12.09
N LEU A 56 -10.62 -12.97 11.46
CA LEU A 56 -11.36 -14.22 11.56
C LEU A 56 -11.41 -14.72 12.99
N ASN A 57 -10.31 -14.56 13.73
CA ASN A 57 -10.30 -14.94 15.13
C ASN A 57 -11.24 -14.10 15.98
N ILE A 58 -11.48 -12.87 15.56
CA ILE A 58 -12.37 -11.98 16.31
C ILE A 58 -13.82 -12.25 15.99
N VAL A 59 -14.18 -12.29 14.71
CA VAL A 59 -15.59 -12.38 14.33
C VAL A 59 -16.06 -13.80 14.07
N ARG A 60 -15.14 -14.71 13.79
CA ARG A 60 -15.43 -16.14 13.61
C ARG A 60 -16.42 -16.41 12.49
N ASP A 61 -16.42 -15.56 11.49
CA ASP A 61 -17.28 -15.70 10.33
C ASP A 61 -16.49 -15.24 9.13
N ALA A 62 -16.38 -16.10 8.12
CA ALA A 62 -15.51 -15.80 6.97
C ALA A 62 -15.94 -14.56 6.22
N GLY A 63 -17.26 -14.40 6.04
CA GLY A 63 -17.75 -13.22 5.33
C GLY A 63 -17.49 -11.93 6.08
N GLU A 64 -17.74 -11.95 7.39
CA GLU A 64 -17.49 -10.77 8.20
C GLU A 64 -16.01 -10.48 8.30
N ALA A 65 -15.17 -11.52 8.37
CA ALA A 65 -13.73 -11.31 8.43
C ALA A 65 -13.23 -10.66 7.14
N GLU A 66 -13.79 -11.05 6.02
CA GLU A 66 -13.42 -10.45 4.75
C GLU A 66 -13.80 -8.97 4.71
N ASP A 67 -15.01 -8.66 5.16
CA ASP A 67 -15.46 -7.27 5.20
C ASP A 67 -14.60 -6.44 6.14
N MET A 68 -14.26 -7.00 7.30
CA MET A 68 -13.42 -6.30 8.25
C MET A 68 -12.03 -6.05 7.67
N THR A 69 -11.49 -7.06 6.99
CA THR A 69 -10.17 -6.93 6.37
C THR A 69 -10.18 -5.79 5.35
N GLN A 70 -11.21 -5.74 4.50
CA GLN A 70 -11.30 -4.68 3.50
C GLN A 70 -11.41 -3.32 4.17
N THR A 71 -12.22 -3.23 5.22
CA THR A 71 -12.38 -1.97 5.93
C THR A 71 -11.07 -1.50 6.54
N VAL A 72 -10.32 -2.43 7.14
CA VAL A 72 -9.04 -2.08 7.74
C VAL A 72 -8.09 -1.53 6.68
N PHE A 73 -8.00 -2.19 5.54
CA PHE A 73 -7.08 -1.72 4.51
C PHE A 73 -7.52 -0.41 3.88
N LEU A 74 -8.83 -0.19 3.76
CA LEU A 74 -9.31 1.10 3.30
C LEU A 74 -8.90 2.21 4.25
N GLU A 75 -9.05 1.97 5.55
CA GLU A 75 -8.67 2.98 6.54
C GLU A 75 -7.17 3.21 6.53
N ILE A 76 -6.39 2.15 6.39
CA ILE A 76 -4.96 2.30 6.31
C ILE A 76 -4.58 3.15 5.10
N TYR A 77 -5.18 2.85 3.95
CA TYR A 77 -4.87 3.59 2.74
C TYR A 77 -5.20 5.07 2.91
N ARG A 78 -6.38 5.34 3.47
CA ARG A 78 -6.79 6.73 3.65
C ARG A 78 -5.85 7.47 4.59
N HIS A 79 -5.45 6.84 5.68
CA HIS A 79 -4.52 7.46 6.62
C HIS A 79 -3.17 7.70 5.96
N LEU A 80 -2.66 6.73 5.21
CA LEU A 80 -1.38 6.90 4.56
C LEU A 80 -1.42 8.01 3.53
N ARG A 81 -2.53 8.12 2.82
CA ARG A 81 -2.65 9.18 1.83
C ARG A 81 -2.73 10.56 2.48
N GLN A 82 -3.31 10.64 3.65
CA GLN A 82 -3.50 11.92 4.33
C GLN A 82 -2.29 12.34 5.15
N PHE A 83 -1.48 11.37 5.54
CA PHE A 83 -0.30 11.69 6.33
C PHE A 83 0.68 12.52 5.52
N ASP A 84 1.20 13.57 6.14
CA ASP A 84 2.14 14.46 5.44
C ASP A 84 3.35 14.65 6.34
N PRO A 85 4.44 13.93 6.07
CA PRO A 85 5.63 14.05 6.92
C PRO A 85 6.18 15.48 6.96
N ALA A 86 5.95 16.24 5.91
CA ALA A 86 6.47 17.61 5.88
C ALA A 86 5.77 18.50 6.90
N ARG A 87 4.61 18.08 7.38
CA ARG A 87 3.91 18.86 8.40
C ARG A 87 4.29 18.45 9.81
N GLY A 88 5.13 17.45 9.93
CA GLY A 88 5.60 17.07 11.25
C GLY A 88 4.63 16.24 12.06
N HIS A 89 3.70 15.64 11.42
CA HIS A 89 2.77 14.79 12.14
C HIS A 89 3.20 13.40 12.19
#